data_0e9cfc1b210c0f725164b972f0c0cce4
#
_entry.id   0e9cfc1b210c0f725164b972f0c0cce4
#
_cell.length_a   1.000
_cell.length_b   1.000
_cell.length_c   1.000
_cell.angle_alpha   90.00
_cell.angle_beta   90.00
_cell.angle_gamma   90.00
#
_symmetry.space_group_name_H-M   'P 1'
#
loop_
_entity.id
_entity.type
_entity.pdbx_description
1 polymer ?
#
loop_
_entity_poly.entity_id
_entity_poly.type
_entity_poly.pdbx_seq_one_letter_code
_entity_poly.pdbx_strand_id
1 'polypeptide(L)'
;PYQAEVAQTDAEYKRSRCGRKTKLNDKLRQIILNHLRLSWSPGMIAHEFKLATKSIYNWLNQGKIEFSLNDLPEHGVHQRRNLDQRSKYNQSLGRSIEQRPIVVNRRNRIGDFELDTIVGPRGHSKAVLLNLIDRKSRFLWAYRLKNRTAVTVNEALNKFLATFNGPVHSFTVDRGTEFSGLVSLEAQYGIKTYYCHAYTPAERGSNERFNRNSRYFYPKGTYFEHISAQGLKTTLLEINQRPLKILDWQTPYQVMLTNLSKNSD
;
A
#
# COMPACT_ATOMS: atom_id res chain seq x y z
N PRO A 1 -53.71 22.40 26.68
CA PRO A 1 -53.68 21.61 25.47
C PRO A 1 -52.23 21.22 25.17
N TYR A 2 -52.00 19.95 24.92
CA TYR A 2 -50.67 19.42 24.54
C TYR A 2 -50.26 20.00 23.19
N GLN A 3 -49.07 20.66 23.16
CA GLN A 3 -48.52 21.19 21.92
C GLN A 3 -47.33 20.31 21.52
N ALA A 4 -47.53 19.45 20.53
CA ALA A 4 -46.57 18.47 20.07
C ALA A 4 -45.24 19.10 19.62
N GLU A 5 -45.28 20.26 18.93
CA GLU A 5 -44.10 20.98 18.45
C GLU A 5 -43.23 21.52 19.60
N VAL A 6 -43.88 22.06 20.66
CA VAL A 6 -43.13 22.54 21.85
C VAL A 6 -42.50 21.37 22.59
N ALA A 7 -43.21 20.25 22.71
CA ALA A 7 -42.62 19.04 23.33
C ALA A 7 -41.48 18.46 22.49
N GLN A 8 -41.58 18.49 21.18
CA GLN A 8 -40.50 18.05 20.29
C GLN A 8 -39.24 18.95 20.42
N THR A 9 -39.48 20.26 20.38
CA THR A 9 -38.34 21.24 20.54
C THR A 9 -37.66 21.11 21.90
N ASP A 10 -38.41 20.94 22.99
CA ASP A 10 -37.88 20.71 24.32
C ASP A 10 -37.11 19.37 24.40
N ALA A 11 -37.63 18.32 23.79
CA ALA A 11 -36.93 17.03 23.72
C ALA A 11 -35.63 17.12 22.91
N GLU A 12 -35.60 17.84 21.81
CA GLU A 12 -34.40 18.09 21.01
C GLU A 12 -33.39 18.94 21.77
N TYR A 13 -33.83 20.00 22.45
CA TYR A 13 -32.96 20.81 23.31
C TYR A 13 -32.35 19.99 24.44
N LYS A 14 -33.14 19.18 25.15
CA LYS A 14 -32.64 18.28 26.20
C LYS A 14 -31.65 17.26 25.66
N ARG A 15 -31.96 16.66 24.50
CA ARG A 15 -31.09 15.69 23.81
C ARG A 15 -29.78 16.30 23.36
N SER A 16 -29.76 17.57 22.93
CA SER A 16 -28.54 18.27 22.52
C SER A 16 -27.55 18.48 23.69
N ARG A 17 -28.06 18.51 24.92
CA ARG A 17 -27.24 18.67 26.15
C ARG A 17 -26.84 17.34 26.79
N CYS A 18 -27.42 16.22 26.34
CA CYS A 18 -27.13 14.89 26.84
C CYS A 18 -25.97 14.26 26.06
N GLY A 19 -25.25 13.38 26.74
CA GLY A 19 -24.20 12.58 26.15
C GLY A 19 -22.78 13.06 26.45
N ARG A 20 -21.81 12.22 26.09
CA ARG A 20 -20.40 12.49 26.30
C ARG A 20 -19.93 13.63 25.39
N LYS A 21 -19.28 14.64 25.97
CA LYS A 21 -18.69 15.75 25.20
C LYS A 21 -17.69 15.22 24.17
N THR A 22 -17.70 15.81 22.98
CA THR A 22 -16.74 15.46 21.93
C THR A 22 -15.31 15.79 22.35
N LYS A 23 -14.37 14.91 22.02
CA LYS A 23 -12.94 15.16 22.21
C LYS A 23 -12.34 16.02 21.07
N LEU A 24 -13.10 16.27 20.00
CA LEU A 24 -12.62 17.02 18.86
C LEU A 24 -12.49 18.50 19.22
N ASN A 25 -11.26 18.98 19.23
CA ASN A 25 -10.90 20.39 19.29
C ASN A 25 -10.13 20.78 18.03
N ASP A 26 -9.83 22.06 17.82
CA ASP A 26 -9.19 22.54 16.60
C ASP A 26 -7.80 21.94 16.38
N LYS A 27 -7.01 21.77 17.45
CA LYS A 27 -5.69 21.14 17.39
C LYS A 27 -5.79 19.69 16.91
N LEU A 28 -6.70 18.90 17.50
CA LEU A 28 -6.91 17.51 17.12
C LEU A 28 -7.48 17.39 15.70
N ARG A 29 -8.35 18.33 15.30
CA ARG A 29 -8.90 18.41 13.94
C ARG A 29 -7.78 18.55 12.92
N GLN A 30 -6.85 19.49 13.12
CA GLN A 30 -5.70 19.71 12.22
C GLN A 30 -4.77 18.49 12.18
N ILE A 31 -4.48 17.87 13.32
CA ILE A 31 -3.67 16.65 13.38
C ILE A 31 -4.32 15.55 12.55
N ILE A 32 -5.61 15.28 12.74
CA ILE A 32 -6.34 14.24 12.00
C ILE A 32 -6.32 14.56 10.50
N LEU A 33 -6.61 15.80 10.11
CA LEU A 33 -6.61 16.24 8.72
C LEU A 33 -5.26 16.04 8.05
N ASN A 34 -4.17 16.41 8.72
CA ASN A 34 -2.81 16.24 8.19
C ASN A 34 -2.48 14.76 7.96
N HIS A 35 -2.83 13.88 8.90
CA HIS A 35 -2.58 12.44 8.75
C HIS A 35 -3.46 11.81 7.65
N LEU A 36 -4.72 12.24 7.50
CA LEU A 36 -5.58 11.82 6.39
C LEU A 36 -4.95 12.21 5.03
N ARG A 37 -4.39 13.43 4.92
CA ARG A 37 -3.67 13.88 3.71
C ARG A 37 -2.41 13.06 3.42
N LEU A 38 -1.76 12.52 4.44
CA LEU A 38 -0.65 11.56 4.33
C LEU A 38 -1.12 10.11 4.11
N SER A 39 -2.36 9.92 3.67
CA SER A 39 -2.99 8.61 3.39
C SER A 39 -3.12 7.68 4.60
N TRP A 40 -3.09 8.19 5.81
CA TRP A 40 -3.41 7.39 7.00
C TRP A 40 -4.90 7.04 7.01
N SER A 41 -5.22 5.80 7.33
CA SER A 41 -6.62 5.42 7.53
C SER A 41 -7.14 5.94 8.88
N PRO A 42 -8.47 6.15 9.02
CA PRO A 42 -9.07 6.48 10.32
C PRO A 42 -8.68 5.51 11.45
N GLY A 43 -8.44 4.23 11.11
CA GLY A 43 -7.98 3.23 12.09
C GLY A 43 -6.54 3.47 12.57
N MET A 44 -5.62 3.88 11.68
CA MET A 44 -4.24 4.22 12.05
C MET A 44 -4.21 5.44 12.98
N ILE A 45 -4.97 6.48 12.61
CA ILE A 45 -5.08 7.71 13.40
C ILE A 45 -5.70 7.42 14.77
N ALA A 46 -6.77 6.60 14.80
CA ALA A 46 -7.42 6.22 16.04
C ALA A 46 -6.49 5.49 17.01
N HIS A 47 -5.65 4.60 16.47
CA HIS A 47 -4.65 3.89 17.28
C HIS A 47 -3.61 4.86 17.86
N GLU A 48 -2.98 5.67 17.00
CA GLU A 48 -1.90 6.59 17.38
C GLU A 48 -2.34 7.60 18.44
N PHE A 49 -3.53 8.20 18.26
CA PHE A 49 -4.05 9.24 19.14
C PHE A 49 -5.02 8.73 20.20
N LYS A 50 -5.09 7.40 20.42
CA LYS A 50 -5.95 6.75 21.43
C LYS A 50 -7.42 7.18 21.34
N LEU A 51 -7.94 7.20 20.12
CA LEU A 51 -9.31 7.53 19.75
C LEU A 51 -10.10 6.28 19.36
N ALA A 52 -11.42 6.36 19.37
CA ALA A 52 -12.23 5.34 18.73
C ALA A 52 -12.31 5.61 17.22
N THR A 53 -12.03 4.61 16.39
CA THR A 53 -12.13 4.71 14.91
C THR A 53 -13.50 5.22 14.47
N LYS A 54 -14.58 4.78 15.14
CA LYS A 54 -15.94 5.23 14.87
C LYS A 54 -16.12 6.74 15.10
N SER A 55 -15.41 7.33 16.06
CA SER A 55 -15.47 8.78 16.31
C SER A 55 -14.94 9.57 15.11
N ILE A 56 -13.82 9.14 14.52
CA ILE A 56 -13.24 9.81 13.34
C ILE A 56 -14.19 9.71 12.15
N TYR A 57 -14.77 8.54 11.88
CA TYR A 57 -15.78 8.40 10.82
C TYR A 57 -17.01 9.28 11.07
N ASN A 58 -17.48 9.37 12.32
CA ASN A 58 -18.61 10.25 12.67
C ASN A 58 -18.28 11.73 12.41
N TRP A 59 -17.06 12.18 12.74
CA TRP A 59 -16.65 13.55 12.50
C TRP A 59 -16.50 13.88 11.01
N LEU A 60 -16.03 12.92 10.20
CA LEU A 60 -16.00 13.03 8.73
C LEU A 60 -17.41 13.11 8.16
N ASN A 61 -18.32 12.20 8.56
CA ASN A 61 -19.70 12.18 8.09
C ASN A 61 -20.50 13.43 8.51
N GLN A 62 -20.16 14.03 9.64
CA GLN A 62 -20.80 15.25 10.15
C GLN A 62 -20.17 16.54 9.57
N GLY A 63 -19.20 16.43 8.66
CA GLY A 63 -18.49 17.59 8.11
C GLY A 63 -17.64 18.37 9.12
N LYS A 64 -17.35 17.79 10.30
CA LYS A 64 -16.54 18.42 11.34
C LYS A 64 -15.03 18.41 11.03
N ILE A 65 -14.63 17.61 10.05
CA ILE A 65 -13.28 17.55 9.49
C ILE A 65 -13.43 17.74 7.99
N GLU A 66 -12.72 18.70 7.42
CA GLU A 66 -12.77 19.07 5.99
C GLU A 66 -12.02 18.04 5.12
N PHE A 67 -12.56 16.82 5.08
CA PHE A 67 -12.02 15.71 4.31
C PHE A 67 -13.15 14.75 3.94
N SER A 68 -13.24 14.42 2.65
CA SER A 68 -14.28 13.51 2.16
C SER A 68 -13.88 12.04 2.37
N LEU A 69 -14.85 11.18 2.65
CA LEU A 69 -14.63 9.73 2.65
C LEU A 69 -14.17 9.20 1.29
N ASN A 70 -14.55 9.88 0.20
CA ASN A 70 -14.11 9.56 -1.16
C ASN A 70 -12.61 9.82 -1.38
N ASP A 71 -12.02 10.71 -0.57
CA ASP A 71 -10.59 11.05 -0.63
C ASP A 71 -9.72 10.05 0.15
N LEU A 72 -10.34 9.13 0.90
CA LEU A 72 -9.62 8.02 1.53
C LEU A 72 -9.04 7.07 0.46
N PRO A 73 -7.88 6.41 0.73
CA PRO A 73 -7.26 5.47 -0.21
C PRO A 73 -8.19 4.37 -0.74
N GLU A 74 -9.22 4.01 0.02
CA GLU A 74 -10.23 2.99 -0.36
C GLU A 74 -11.57 3.60 -0.80
N HIS A 75 -11.64 4.92 -0.99
CA HIS A 75 -12.85 5.66 -1.40
C HIS A 75 -14.11 5.34 -0.55
N GLY A 76 -13.91 4.88 0.68
CA GLY A 76 -15.01 4.52 1.59
C GLY A 76 -15.86 3.31 1.16
N VAL A 77 -15.50 2.61 0.08
CA VAL A 77 -16.31 1.53 -0.51
C VAL A 77 -15.52 0.23 -0.63
N HIS A 78 -16.02 -0.84 -0.03
CA HIS A 78 -15.58 -2.21 -0.35
C HIS A 78 -16.17 -2.63 -1.70
N GLN A 79 -15.39 -2.51 -2.77
CA GLN A 79 -15.79 -3.04 -4.09
C GLN A 79 -15.71 -4.58 -4.09
N ARG A 80 -16.82 -5.24 -4.47
CA ARG A 80 -16.83 -6.66 -4.81
C ARG A 80 -15.99 -6.89 -6.07
N ARG A 81 -15.08 -7.88 -6.04
CA ARG A 81 -14.22 -8.23 -7.18
C ARG A 81 -15.06 -8.81 -8.31
N ASN A 82 -14.99 -8.23 -9.50
CA ASN A 82 -15.42 -8.89 -10.73
C ASN A 82 -14.32 -9.84 -11.18
N LEU A 83 -14.63 -11.13 -11.29
CA LEU A 83 -13.78 -12.15 -11.90
C LEU A 83 -13.78 -11.95 -13.42
N ASP A 84 -12.71 -11.40 -13.95
CA ASP A 84 -12.52 -11.25 -15.40
C ASP A 84 -11.79 -12.48 -15.96
N GLN A 85 -12.46 -13.21 -16.85
CA GLN A 85 -11.98 -14.47 -17.45
C GLN A 85 -11.15 -14.24 -18.71
N ARG A 86 -10.17 -13.34 -18.73
CA ARG A 86 -9.36 -13.12 -19.93
C ARG A 86 -8.08 -13.95 -19.94
N SER A 87 -7.92 -14.70 -21.04
CA SER A 87 -6.70 -15.33 -21.62
C SER A 87 -6.10 -16.57 -20.93
N LYS A 88 -6.23 -17.69 -21.66
CA LYS A 88 -5.59 -18.98 -21.36
C LYS A 88 -4.14 -19.10 -21.88
N TYR A 89 -3.52 -18.04 -22.41
CA TYR A 89 -2.30 -18.08 -23.22
C TYR A 89 -1.01 -17.62 -22.54
N ASN A 90 -0.85 -17.75 -21.23
CA ASN A 90 0.45 -17.47 -20.63
C ASN A 90 1.19 -18.75 -20.28
N GLN A 91 2.17 -19.11 -21.13
CA GLN A 91 3.15 -20.15 -20.83
C GLN A 91 3.89 -19.81 -19.53
N SER A 92 4.23 -20.83 -18.75
CA SER A 92 5.00 -20.67 -17.53
C SER A 92 6.40 -20.14 -17.86
N LEU A 93 6.73 -18.93 -17.39
CA LEU A 93 8.05 -18.30 -17.58
C LEU A 93 9.09 -18.77 -16.56
N GLY A 94 8.75 -19.73 -15.69
CA GLY A 94 9.63 -20.20 -14.62
C GLY A 94 8.87 -21.00 -13.57
N ARG A 95 9.34 -20.98 -12.31
CA ARG A 95 8.71 -21.73 -11.21
C ARG A 95 7.30 -21.21 -10.92
N SER A 96 6.34 -22.12 -10.85
CA SER A 96 4.99 -21.80 -10.38
C SER A 96 5.04 -21.37 -8.92
N ILE A 97 4.09 -20.49 -8.53
CA ILE A 97 3.91 -20.07 -7.14
C ILE A 97 3.67 -21.24 -6.18
N GLU A 98 3.15 -22.34 -6.67
CA GLU A 98 2.95 -23.57 -5.89
C GLU A 98 4.26 -24.19 -5.39
N GLN A 99 5.36 -23.96 -6.14
CA GLN A 99 6.70 -24.40 -5.75
C GLN A 99 7.36 -23.46 -4.73
N ARG A 100 6.67 -22.39 -4.33
CA ARG A 100 7.18 -21.41 -3.38
C ARG A 100 7.22 -22.02 -1.97
N PRO A 101 8.39 -22.01 -1.30
CA PRO A 101 8.54 -22.61 0.03
C PRO A 101 7.58 -22.01 1.05
N ILE A 102 7.16 -22.85 2.01
CA ILE A 102 6.21 -22.43 3.05
C ILE A 102 6.74 -21.25 3.91
N VAL A 103 8.06 -21.14 4.08
CA VAL A 103 8.69 -20.03 4.79
C VAL A 103 8.39 -18.70 4.14
N VAL A 104 8.36 -18.63 2.81
CA VAL A 104 7.99 -17.42 2.05
C VAL A 104 6.49 -17.12 2.25
N ASN A 105 5.65 -18.15 2.26
CA ASN A 105 4.21 -18.01 2.46
C ASN A 105 3.88 -17.50 3.88
N ARG A 106 4.59 -17.98 4.90
CA ARG A 106 4.44 -17.57 6.30
C ARG A 106 4.98 -16.17 6.59
N ARG A 107 5.80 -15.59 5.69
CA ARG A 107 6.38 -14.25 5.85
C ARG A 107 7.21 -14.10 7.12
N ASN A 108 7.97 -15.15 7.47
CA ASN A 108 8.70 -15.18 8.74
C ASN A 108 10.06 -14.50 8.66
N ARG A 109 10.59 -14.26 7.47
CA ARG A 109 11.89 -13.64 7.22
C ARG A 109 11.78 -12.46 6.28
N ILE A 110 12.73 -11.52 6.35
CA ILE A 110 12.93 -10.49 5.33
C ILE A 110 13.68 -11.07 4.13
N GLY A 111 13.62 -10.37 2.99
CA GLY A 111 14.34 -10.77 1.77
C GLY A 111 13.51 -11.57 0.77
N ASP A 112 12.25 -11.80 1.04
CA ASP A 112 11.30 -12.36 0.06
C ASP A 112 10.42 -11.23 -0.47
N PHE A 113 10.60 -10.83 -1.73
CA PHE A 113 9.96 -9.65 -2.32
C PHE A 113 8.82 -10.01 -3.27
N GLU A 114 7.77 -9.20 -3.25
CA GLU A 114 6.75 -9.16 -4.29
C GLU A 114 7.04 -7.97 -5.21
N LEU A 115 7.09 -8.21 -6.53
CA LEU A 115 7.33 -7.16 -7.52
C LEU A 115 6.07 -6.89 -8.33
N ASP A 116 5.87 -5.63 -8.70
CA ASP A 116 4.80 -5.21 -9.60
C ASP A 116 5.16 -3.91 -10.30
N THR A 117 4.48 -3.61 -11.41
CA THR A 117 4.66 -2.35 -12.14
C THR A 117 3.39 -1.51 -12.11
N ILE A 118 3.53 -0.23 -11.79
CA ILE A 118 2.45 0.74 -11.91
C ILE A 118 2.65 1.54 -13.19
N VAL A 119 1.68 1.43 -14.11
CA VAL A 119 1.74 2.11 -15.41
C VAL A 119 1.11 3.50 -15.36
N GLY A 120 1.66 4.43 -16.14
CA GLY A 120 1.09 5.74 -16.44
C GLY A 120 -0.11 5.67 -17.40
N PRO A 121 -0.52 6.81 -17.99
CA PRO A 121 -1.61 6.85 -18.98
C PRO A 121 -1.25 6.02 -20.21
N ARG A 122 -2.09 5.03 -20.50
CA ARG A 122 -1.87 4.14 -21.66
C ARG A 122 -1.86 4.93 -22.98
N GLY A 123 -0.91 4.64 -23.85
CA GLY A 123 -0.76 5.32 -25.14
C GLY A 123 -0.08 6.70 -25.07
N HIS A 124 0.11 7.27 -23.87
CA HIS A 124 0.68 8.61 -23.68
C HIS A 124 1.97 8.62 -22.87
N SER A 125 2.18 7.65 -21.98
CA SER A 125 3.37 7.52 -21.15
C SER A 125 3.98 6.14 -21.29
N LYS A 126 5.31 6.08 -21.42
CA LYS A 126 6.08 4.83 -21.41
C LYS A 126 6.67 4.53 -20.04
N ALA A 127 6.87 5.57 -19.22
CA ALA A 127 7.46 5.41 -17.90
C ALA A 127 6.52 4.69 -16.93
N VAL A 128 7.12 3.88 -16.07
CA VAL A 128 6.40 3.08 -15.06
C VAL A 128 7.15 3.15 -13.72
N LEU A 129 6.46 2.84 -12.63
CA LEU A 129 7.11 2.55 -11.35
C LEU A 129 7.22 1.03 -11.18
N LEU A 130 8.43 0.54 -10.93
CA LEU A 130 8.66 -0.81 -10.43
C LEU A 130 8.62 -0.76 -8.91
N ASN A 131 7.68 -1.45 -8.31
CA ASN A 131 7.56 -1.60 -6.87
C ASN A 131 8.17 -2.94 -6.41
N LEU A 132 8.94 -2.90 -5.33
CA LEU A 132 9.46 -4.06 -4.62
C LEU A 132 8.96 -4.00 -3.18
N ILE A 133 8.22 -5.00 -2.74
CA ILE A 133 7.64 -5.04 -1.40
C ILE A 133 8.17 -6.25 -0.67
N ASP A 134 8.88 -6.03 0.43
CA ASP A 134 9.27 -7.13 1.31
C ASP A 134 8.03 -7.75 1.98
N ARG A 135 7.92 -9.06 1.91
CA ARG A 135 6.71 -9.78 2.35
C ARG A 135 6.52 -9.78 3.87
N LYS A 136 7.60 -9.72 4.65
CA LYS A 136 7.55 -9.67 6.12
C LYS A 136 7.33 -8.26 6.62
N SER A 137 8.25 -7.36 6.34
CA SER A 137 8.25 -6.00 6.86
C SER A 137 7.22 -5.09 6.20
N ARG A 138 6.73 -5.46 5.01
CA ARG A 138 5.89 -4.60 4.17
C ARG A 138 6.59 -3.34 3.68
N PHE A 139 7.91 -3.27 3.82
CA PHE A 139 8.68 -2.15 3.33
C PHE A 139 8.64 -2.09 1.81
N LEU A 140 8.37 -0.90 1.28
CA LEU A 140 8.23 -0.62 -0.15
C LEU A 140 9.47 0.11 -0.66
N TRP A 141 10.12 -0.44 -1.68
CA TRP A 141 11.02 0.27 -2.59
C TRP A 141 10.29 0.54 -3.90
N ALA A 142 10.61 1.63 -4.57
CA ALA A 142 10.15 1.87 -5.92
C ALA A 142 11.22 2.53 -6.78
N TYR A 143 11.25 2.15 -8.05
CA TYR A 143 12.14 2.70 -9.06
C TYR A 143 11.32 3.22 -10.25
N ARG A 144 11.61 4.45 -10.67
CA ARG A 144 11.07 4.98 -11.91
C ARG A 144 11.84 4.39 -13.09
N LEU A 145 11.16 3.67 -13.95
CA LEU A 145 11.70 3.10 -15.18
C LEU A 145 11.28 3.95 -16.38
N LYS A 146 12.17 4.06 -17.39
CA LYS A 146 11.87 4.78 -18.64
C LYS A 146 10.80 4.11 -19.49
N ASN A 147 10.67 2.77 -19.36
CA ASN A 147 9.64 1.96 -20.05
C ASN A 147 9.43 0.65 -19.29
N ARG A 148 8.40 -0.12 -19.71
CA ARG A 148 8.03 -1.41 -19.13
C ARG A 148 8.63 -2.56 -19.93
N THR A 149 9.94 -2.76 -19.83
CA THR A 149 10.66 -3.86 -20.51
C THR A 149 11.47 -4.69 -19.51
N ALA A 150 11.78 -5.95 -19.88
CA ALA A 150 12.61 -6.81 -19.06
C ALA A 150 14.01 -6.21 -18.79
N VAL A 151 14.57 -5.51 -19.78
CA VAL A 151 15.88 -4.86 -19.66
C VAL A 151 15.85 -3.79 -18.55
N THR A 152 14.88 -2.86 -18.58
CA THR A 152 14.81 -1.78 -17.59
C THR A 152 14.44 -2.28 -16.20
N VAL A 153 13.66 -3.35 -16.10
CA VAL A 153 13.38 -4.02 -14.82
C VAL A 153 14.67 -4.64 -14.26
N ASN A 154 15.43 -5.37 -15.07
CA ASN A 154 16.69 -5.97 -14.63
C ASN A 154 17.73 -4.92 -14.23
N GLU A 155 17.84 -3.81 -14.96
CA GLU A 155 18.72 -2.67 -14.58
C GLU A 155 18.37 -2.12 -13.19
N ALA A 156 17.08 -1.93 -12.91
CA ALA A 156 16.62 -1.44 -11.62
C ALA A 156 16.84 -2.46 -10.50
N LEU A 157 16.62 -3.75 -10.76
CA LEU A 157 16.88 -4.81 -9.80
C LEU A 157 18.36 -4.99 -9.50
N ASN A 158 19.23 -4.91 -10.49
CA ASN A 158 20.69 -4.90 -10.28
C ASN A 158 21.11 -3.72 -9.39
N LYS A 159 20.54 -2.52 -9.64
CA LYS A 159 20.79 -1.36 -8.77
C LYS A 159 20.29 -1.60 -7.34
N PHE A 160 19.11 -2.18 -7.18
CA PHE A 160 18.60 -2.56 -5.87
C PHE A 160 19.53 -3.54 -5.17
N LEU A 161 19.92 -4.62 -5.84
CA LEU A 161 20.80 -5.66 -5.29
C LEU A 161 22.17 -5.12 -4.91
N ALA A 162 22.70 -4.16 -5.64
CA ALA A 162 23.99 -3.50 -5.34
C ALA A 162 23.93 -2.55 -4.13
N THR A 163 22.76 -2.05 -3.77
CA THR A 163 22.58 -1.02 -2.72
C THR A 163 21.87 -1.51 -1.46
N PHE A 164 21.18 -2.63 -1.55
CA PHE A 164 20.44 -3.18 -0.41
C PHE A 164 21.35 -4.07 0.46
N ASN A 165 21.62 -3.61 1.67
CA ASN A 165 22.47 -4.30 2.65
C ASN A 165 21.69 -5.36 3.45
N GLY A 166 20.92 -6.20 2.78
CA GLY A 166 20.12 -7.25 3.43
C GLY A 166 20.02 -8.50 2.57
N PRO A 167 19.45 -9.58 3.10
CA PRO A 167 19.26 -10.82 2.34
C PRO A 167 18.22 -10.62 1.24
N VAL A 168 18.45 -11.22 0.07
CA VAL A 168 17.47 -11.34 -1.01
C VAL A 168 17.35 -12.81 -1.38
N HIS A 169 16.23 -13.41 -1.03
CA HIS A 169 16.00 -14.85 -1.18
C HIS A 169 15.13 -15.18 -2.39
N SER A 170 14.07 -14.41 -2.60
CA SER A 170 13.15 -14.69 -3.68
C SER A 170 12.39 -13.47 -4.18
N PHE A 171 11.99 -13.55 -5.45
CA PHE A 171 11.02 -12.67 -6.07
C PHE A 171 9.72 -13.42 -6.36
N THR A 172 8.58 -12.76 -6.11
CA THR A 172 7.26 -13.24 -6.54
C THR A 172 6.66 -12.21 -7.49
N VAL A 173 6.32 -12.63 -8.70
CA VAL A 173 5.89 -11.76 -9.79
C VAL A 173 4.63 -12.31 -10.47
N ASP A 174 3.96 -11.47 -11.26
CA ASP A 174 2.99 -11.98 -12.22
C ASP A 174 3.69 -12.46 -13.50
N ARG A 175 2.89 -12.85 -14.49
CA ARG A 175 3.38 -13.30 -15.79
C ARG A 175 3.52 -12.16 -16.80
N GLY A 176 3.81 -10.94 -16.31
CA GLY A 176 4.11 -9.80 -17.18
C GLY A 176 5.40 -10.04 -17.99
N THR A 177 5.40 -9.64 -19.24
CA THR A 177 6.58 -9.76 -20.12
C THR A 177 7.80 -9.00 -19.60
N GLU A 178 7.58 -7.97 -18.82
CA GLU A 178 8.64 -7.20 -18.13
C GLU A 178 9.43 -8.01 -17.10
N PHE A 179 8.87 -9.13 -16.63
CA PHE A 179 9.53 -10.04 -15.68
C PHE A 179 10.17 -11.26 -16.34
N SER A 180 10.15 -11.36 -17.68
CA SER A 180 10.74 -12.48 -18.40
C SER A 180 12.26 -12.60 -18.25
N GLY A 181 12.94 -11.49 -17.92
CA GLY A 181 14.39 -11.44 -17.74
C GLY A 181 14.90 -11.89 -16.36
N LEU A 182 14.01 -12.21 -15.40
CA LEU A 182 14.41 -12.56 -14.01
C LEU A 182 15.21 -13.87 -13.91
N VAL A 183 15.11 -14.76 -14.90
CA VAL A 183 15.90 -15.99 -14.98
C VAL A 183 17.41 -15.69 -15.00
N SER A 184 17.85 -14.60 -15.65
CA SER A 184 19.25 -14.19 -15.67
C SER A 184 19.75 -13.72 -14.29
N LEU A 185 18.90 -13.03 -13.53
CA LEU A 185 19.22 -12.63 -12.15
C LEU A 185 19.25 -13.83 -11.21
N GLU A 186 18.42 -14.83 -11.43
CA GLU A 186 18.48 -16.08 -10.69
C GLU A 186 19.82 -16.79 -10.90
N ALA A 187 20.30 -16.88 -12.14
CA ALA A 187 21.60 -17.49 -12.47
C ALA A 187 22.76 -16.71 -11.84
N GLN A 188 22.68 -15.38 -11.80
CA GLN A 188 23.76 -14.52 -11.32
C GLN A 188 23.83 -14.43 -9.78
N TYR A 189 22.67 -14.36 -9.10
CA TYR A 189 22.58 -14.05 -7.67
C TYR A 189 21.99 -15.20 -6.82
N GLY A 190 21.57 -16.30 -7.45
CA GLY A 190 20.90 -17.41 -6.76
C GLY A 190 19.49 -17.12 -6.24
N ILE A 191 18.92 -15.97 -6.63
CA ILE A 191 17.60 -15.49 -6.17
C ILE A 191 16.51 -16.25 -6.92
N LYS A 192 15.66 -16.98 -6.21
CA LYS A 192 14.58 -17.76 -6.83
C LYS A 192 13.38 -16.90 -7.21
N THR A 193 12.88 -17.07 -8.43
CA THR A 193 11.69 -16.35 -8.91
C THR A 193 10.48 -17.29 -9.01
N TYR A 194 9.35 -16.84 -8.44
CA TYR A 194 8.07 -17.55 -8.46
C TYR A 194 7.02 -16.73 -9.20
N TYR A 195 6.36 -17.37 -10.17
CA TYR A 195 5.33 -16.73 -11.00
C TYR A 195 3.94 -17.11 -10.52
N CYS A 196 3.12 -16.10 -10.24
CA CYS A 196 1.73 -16.28 -9.85
C CYS A 196 0.90 -16.87 -11.00
N HIS A 197 -0.23 -17.48 -10.66
CA HIS A 197 -1.21 -17.87 -11.67
C HIS A 197 -1.79 -16.63 -12.38
N ALA A 198 -2.12 -16.81 -13.64
CA ALA A 198 -2.80 -15.77 -14.39
C ALA A 198 -4.14 -15.42 -13.70
N TYR A 199 -4.44 -14.13 -13.61
CA TYR A 199 -5.70 -13.63 -13.05
C TYR A 199 -6.00 -13.99 -11.58
N THR A 200 -4.99 -14.32 -10.78
CA THR A 200 -5.13 -14.62 -9.35
C THR A 200 -4.51 -13.53 -8.48
N PRO A 201 -5.13 -12.33 -8.36
CA PRO A 201 -4.58 -11.20 -7.59
C PRO A 201 -4.35 -11.53 -6.13
N ALA A 202 -5.14 -12.48 -5.57
CA ALA A 202 -5.04 -12.90 -4.18
C ALA A 202 -3.64 -13.46 -3.80
N GLU A 203 -2.91 -14.02 -4.76
CA GLU A 203 -1.55 -14.54 -4.56
C GLU A 203 -0.52 -13.43 -4.33
N ARG A 204 -0.86 -12.18 -4.72
CA ARG A 204 -0.06 -10.95 -4.53
C ARG A 204 -0.81 -9.90 -3.72
N GLY A 205 -1.49 -10.32 -2.66
CA GLY A 205 -2.31 -9.42 -1.84
C GLY A 205 -1.53 -8.23 -1.23
N SER A 206 -0.21 -8.35 -1.05
CA SER A 206 0.63 -7.23 -0.64
C SER A 206 0.70 -6.18 -1.74
N ASN A 207 0.98 -6.57 -2.99
CA ASN A 207 1.10 -5.66 -4.12
C ASN A 207 -0.20 -4.88 -4.38
N GLU A 208 -1.36 -5.54 -4.35
CA GLU A 208 -2.65 -4.87 -4.56
C GLU A 208 -2.86 -3.74 -3.54
N ARG A 209 -2.57 -3.99 -2.26
CA ARG A 209 -2.71 -3.00 -1.20
C ARG A 209 -1.71 -1.86 -1.34
N PHE A 210 -0.45 -2.17 -1.66
CA PHE A 210 0.60 -1.16 -1.82
C PHE A 210 0.47 -0.38 -3.12
N ASN A 211 0.02 -1.00 -4.19
CA ASN A 211 -0.32 -0.28 -5.43
C ASN A 211 -1.45 0.72 -5.18
N ARG A 212 -2.43 0.38 -4.35
CA ARG A 212 -3.49 1.29 -3.92
C ARG A 212 -2.93 2.47 -3.11
N ASN A 213 -1.99 2.22 -2.20
CA ASN A 213 -1.29 3.27 -1.47
C ASN A 213 -0.46 4.17 -2.40
N SER A 214 0.29 3.58 -3.34
CA SER A 214 1.03 4.35 -4.35
C SER A 214 0.09 5.15 -5.25
N ARG A 215 -1.09 4.62 -5.57
CA ARG A 215 -2.12 5.30 -6.37
C ARG A 215 -2.80 6.47 -5.65
N TYR A 216 -2.72 6.52 -4.34
CA TYR A 216 -3.14 7.70 -3.58
C TYR A 216 -2.25 8.91 -3.91
N PHE A 217 -0.93 8.72 -3.95
CA PHE A 217 0.04 9.77 -4.30
C PHE A 217 0.17 9.97 -5.81
N TYR A 218 0.01 8.91 -6.57
CA TYR A 218 0.14 8.86 -8.03
C TYR A 218 -1.15 8.29 -8.65
N PRO A 219 -2.22 9.09 -8.78
CA PRO A 219 -3.51 8.65 -9.32
C PRO A 219 -3.39 8.08 -10.74
N LYS A 220 -4.45 7.43 -11.21
CA LYS A 220 -4.54 7.03 -12.62
C LYS A 220 -4.41 8.28 -13.50
N GLY A 221 -3.57 8.19 -14.54
CA GLY A 221 -3.27 9.33 -15.40
C GLY A 221 -1.98 10.08 -15.02
N THR A 222 -1.31 9.74 -13.92
CA THR A 222 -0.01 10.32 -13.58
C THR A 222 1.06 9.96 -14.60
N TYR A 223 1.74 10.96 -15.13
CA TYR A 223 2.91 10.82 -15.99
C TYR A 223 4.15 10.63 -15.14
N PHE A 224 4.67 9.41 -15.08
CA PHE A 224 5.82 9.09 -14.23
C PHE A 224 7.11 9.75 -14.69
N GLU A 225 7.20 10.19 -15.94
CA GLU A 225 8.30 10.98 -16.47
C GLU A 225 8.57 12.26 -15.67
N HIS A 226 7.52 12.86 -15.12
CA HIS A 226 7.58 14.14 -14.41
C HIS A 226 7.85 14.00 -12.91
N ILE A 227 7.89 12.77 -12.39
CA ILE A 227 8.18 12.54 -10.97
C ILE A 227 9.68 12.65 -10.73
N SER A 228 10.08 13.59 -9.87
CA SER A 228 11.48 13.71 -9.46
C SER A 228 11.90 12.56 -8.55
N ALA A 229 13.20 12.23 -8.55
CA ALA A 229 13.74 11.23 -7.65
C ALA A 229 13.52 11.59 -6.18
N GLN A 230 13.63 12.88 -5.82
CA GLN A 230 13.37 13.36 -4.48
C GLN A 230 11.88 13.24 -4.10
N GLY A 231 10.95 13.59 -5.00
CA GLY A 231 9.51 13.43 -4.75
C GLY A 231 9.13 11.96 -4.52
N LEU A 232 9.69 11.04 -5.33
CA LEU A 232 9.48 9.60 -5.13
C LEU A 232 10.02 9.15 -3.77
N LYS A 233 11.23 9.58 -3.39
CA LYS A 233 11.84 9.24 -2.09
C LYS A 233 10.96 9.73 -0.92
N THR A 234 10.45 10.95 -0.97
CA THR A 234 9.55 11.50 0.05
C THR A 234 8.28 10.66 0.17
N THR A 235 7.63 10.35 -0.95
CA THR A 235 6.43 9.48 -0.97
C THR A 235 6.70 8.11 -0.36
N LEU A 236 7.84 7.49 -0.70
CA LEU A 236 8.21 6.19 -0.14
C LEU A 236 8.45 6.25 1.38
N LEU A 237 9.07 7.32 1.88
CA LEU A 237 9.22 7.54 3.33
C LEU A 237 7.87 7.65 4.01
N GLU A 238 6.95 8.44 3.48
CA GLU A 238 5.61 8.58 4.04
C GLU A 238 4.85 7.24 4.06
N ILE A 239 4.95 6.44 3.00
CA ILE A 239 4.32 5.12 2.94
C ILE A 239 4.93 4.18 3.98
N ASN A 240 6.26 4.16 4.12
CA ASN A 240 6.98 3.23 4.99
C ASN A 240 6.96 3.63 6.47
N GLN A 241 6.60 4.87 6.79
CA GLN A 241 6.48 5.36 8.18
C GLN A 241 5.05 5.27 8.73
N ARG A 242 4.10 4.70 7.98
CA ARG A 242 2.73 4.51 8.48
C ARG A 242 2.63 3.26 9.35
N PRO A 243 2.01 3.33 10.55
CA PRO A 243 1.78 2.17 11.38
C PRO A 243 0.76 1.22 10.71
N LEU A 244 1.09 -0.05 10.63
CA LEU A 244 0.23 -1.06 10.01
C LEU A 244 -0.30 -2.05 11.05
N LYS A 245 -1.62 -2.23 11.13
CA LYS A 245 -2.24 -3.21 12.05
C LYS A 245 -1.68 -4.62 11.87
N ILE A 246 -1.35 -5.03 10.63
CA ILE A 246 -0.78 -6.35 10.32
C ILE A 246 0.66 -6.54 10.84
N LEU A 247 1.31 -5.46 11.25
CA LEU A 247 2.63 -5.42 11.86
C LEU A 247 2.55 -5.05 13.36
N ASP A 248 1.42 -5.34 14.00
CA ASP A 248 1.17 -4.96 15.39
C ASP A 248 1.39 -3.46 15.65
N TRP A 249 0.95 -2.65 14.68
CA TRP A 249 1.06 -1.20 14.66
C TRP A 249 2.50 -0.65 14.53
N GLN A 250 3.47 -1.51 14.28
CA GLN A 250 4.79 -1.06 13.87
C GLN A 250 4.76 -0.53 12.42
N THR A 251 5.70 0.35 12.10
CA THR A 251 5.87 0.81 10.73
C THR A 251 6.70 -0.19 9.91
N PRO A 252 6.50 -0.29 8.58
CA PRO A 252 7.39 -1.05 7.69
C PRO A 252 8.87 -0.73 7.91
N TYR A 253 9.17 0.55 8.13
CA TYR A 253 10.52 1.04 8.38
C TYR A 253 11.12 0.43 9.67
N GLN A 254 10.38 0.47 10.78
CA GLN A 254 10.82 -0.11 12.06
C GLN A 254 11.06 -1.61 11.95
N VAL A 255 10.10 -2.35 11.34
CA VAL A 255 10.22 -3.81 11.18
C VAL A 255 11.41 -4.17 10.30
N MET A 256 11.66 -3.41 9.21
CA MET A 256 12.82 -3.65 8.34
C MET A 256 14.13 -3.44 9.10
N LEU A 257 14.31 -2.30 9.77
CA LEU A 257 15.54 -2.00 10.52
C LEU A 257 15.83 -3.06 11.60
N THR A 258 14.82 -3.42 12.40
CA THR A 258 14.97 -4.43 13.46
C THR A 258 15.40 -5.79 12.92
N ASN A 259 14.97 -6.15 11.69
CA ASN A 259 15.36 -7.44 11.11
C ASN A 259 16.72 -7.38 10.39
N LEU A 260 17.11 -6.22 9.88
CA LEU A 260 18.47 -6.05 9.30
C LEU A 260 19.54 -6.10 10.39
N SER A 261 19.33 -5.43 11.53
CA SER A 261 20.28 -5.45 12.64
C SER A 261 20.49 -6.86 13.21
N LYS A 262 19.44 -7.68 13.29
CA LYS A 262 19.54 -9.07 13.76
C LYS A 262 20.30 -10.02 12.82
N ASN A 263 20.49 -9.65 11.56
CA ASN A 263 21.21 -10.45 10.58
C ASN A 263 22.68 -10.00 10.42
N SER A 264 23.10 -8.96 11.19
CA SER A 264 24.47 -8.44 11.19
C SER A 264 25.33 -9.01 12.32
N ASP A 265 24.70 -9.73 13.25
CA ASP A 265 25.31 -10.52 14.34
C ASP A 265 25.39 -12.00 13.91
#